data_9626277a26234e16d4239daca9a9add7
#
_entry.id   9626277a26234e16d4239daca9a9add7
#
_cell.length_a   1.000
_cell.length_b   1.000
_cell.length_c   1.000
_cell.angle_alpha   90.00
_cell.angle_beta   90.00
_cell.angle_gamma   90.00
#
_symmetry.space_group_name_H-M   'P 1'
#
loop_
_entity.id
_entity.type
_entity.pdbx_description
1 polymer ?
#
loop_
_entity_poly.entity_id
_entity_poly.type
_entity_poly.pdbx_seq_one_letter_code
_entity_poly.pdbx_strand_id
1 'polypeptide(L)'
;MTIRAGAETFRGRWLVGCDGGRSTVRKAGGFEFVGTDSEFTGYSVEVEMADPDQLSVGRHYTPTGMYTYARPGTIAMVEFDGGAFHRLQPITLEHVQAVFRRVSGADVTLTALKLATTWTDRAYQATAYRKGRVLLAGDAAHIHSPLGGQGLNLGLGDAMNLGWKLASTIRGDAPAGLLDSYWSERHPVGAQVLDWSRAQVAIMRAARSSRALEAIMRDLIDTRDGATYFAERVWGVSLRYDLGGNHPLVGRSAPDFELVDGTRLGELIRNGKGLLLDFDVSAPLEALASRWGGRITYVASDANDRLGLSAVLVRPDGFVAWAGEATPDLEEAARAASRWFGEPDEALLSS
;
A
#
# COMPACT_ATOMS: atom_id res chain seq x y z
N MET A 1 -20.70 -6.96 17.73
CA MET A 1 -20.68 -5.50 17.59
C MET A 1 -21.89 -5.03 16.82
N THR A 2 -22.28 -3.77 17.02
CA THR A 2 -23.49 -3.20 16.38
C THR A 2 -23.10 -1.88 15.71
N ILE A 3 -23.46 -1.71 14.46
CA ILE A 3 -23.33 -0.47 13.71
C ILE A 3 -24.71 0.03 13.37
N ARG A 4 -24.91 1.34 13.48
CA ARG A 4 -26.12 2.03 13.01
C ARG A 4 -25.76 2.93 11.83
N ALA A 5 -26.47 2.81 10.72
CA ALA A 5 -26.34 3.63 9.54
C ALA A 5 -27.73 4.21 9.18
N GLY A 6 -27.99 5.43 9.61
CA GLY A 6 -29.34 6.00 9.57
C GLY A 6 -30.31 5.22 10.44
N ALA A 7 -31.40 4.70 9.83
CA ALA A 7 -32.37 3.86 10.50
C ALA A 7 -31.99 2.37 10.58
N GLU A 8 -30.98 1.94 9.85
CA GLU A 8 -30.57 0.55 9.77
C GLU A 8 -29.59 0.16 10.85
N THR A 9 -29.64 -1.11 11.27
CA THR A 9 -28.75 -1.67 12.30
C THR A 9 -28.16 -2.97 11.80
N PHE A 10 -26.80 -3.00 11.81
CA PHE A 10 -26.02 -4.17 11.41
C PHE A 10 -25.34 -4.78 12.63
N ARG A 11 -25.30 -6.11 12.70
CA ARG A 11 -24.61 -6.84 13.77
C ARG A 11 -23.56 -7.78 13.19
N GLY A 12 -22.35 -7.77 13.77
CA GLY A 12 -21.25 -8.64 13.37
C GLY A 12 -20.36 -9.03 14.54
N ARG A 13 -19.61 -10.11 14.38
CA ARG A 13 -18.59 -10.52 15.36
C ARG A 13 -17.34 -9.64 15.27
N TRP A 14 -17.03 -9.16 14.08
CA TRP A 14 -15.89 -8.31 13.76
C TRP A 14 -16.34 -7.06 13.02
N LEU A 15 -15.55 -6.01 13.12
CA LEU A 15 -15.75 -4.75 12.38
C LEU A 15 -14.43 -4.32 11.78
N VAL A 16 -14.42 -4.08 10.47
CA VAL A 16 -13.29 -3.48 9.77
C VAL A 16 -13.69 -2.09 9.29
N GLY A 17 -13.03 -1.04 9.79
CA GLY A 17 -13.19 0.34 9.34
C GLY A 17 -12.36 0.58 8.10
N CYS A 18 -13.03 0.66 6.94
CA CYS A 18 -12.47 1.06 5.64
C CYS A 18 -13.19 2.32 5.15
N ASP A 19 -13.62 3.21 6.08
CA ASP A 19 -14.52 4.34 5.86
C ASP A 19 -13.76 5.66 5.61
N GLY A 20 -12.53 5.57 5.12
CA GLY A 20 -11.76 6.68 4.61
C GLY A 20 -11.12 7.56 5.70
N GLY A 21 -10.41 8.61 5.27
CA GLY A 21 -9.58 9.44 6.14
C GLY A 21 -10.32 10.14 7.28
N ARG A 22 -11.65 10.33 7.15
CA ARG A 22 -12.53 10.88 8.21
C ARG A 22 -13.16 9.81 9.10
N SER A 23 -12.72 8.58 8.99
CA SER A 23 -13.27 7.37 9.60
C SER A 23 -14.06 7.60 10.89
N THR A 24 -15.33 7.22 10.86
CA THR A 24 -16.21 7.17 12.02
C THR A 24 -15.83 5.99 12.92
N VAL A 25 -15.44 4.86 12.30
CA VAL A 25 -15.02 3.65 13.03
C VAL A 25 -13.78 3.94 13.86
N ARG A 26 -12.76 4.61 13.28
CA ARG A 26 -11.55 5.02 14.01
C ARG A 26 -11.88 5.87 15.22
N LYS A 27 -12.71 6.91 15.04
CA LYS A 27 -13.10 7.86 16.11
C LYS A 27 -13.93 7.18 17.19
N ALA A 28 -14.96 6.44 16.80
CA ALA A 28 -15.84 5.73 17.75
C ALA A 28 -15.12 4.60 18.49
N GLY A 29 -14.13 3.96 17.85
CA GLY A 29 -13.27 2.95 18.47
C GLY A 29 -12.17 3.53 19.36
N GLY A 30 -12.07 4.87 19.47
CA GLY A 30 -11.06 5.54 20.30
C GLY A 30 -9.62 5.29 19.84
N PHE A 31 -9.39 5.04 18.56
CA PHE A 31 -8.05 4.90 18.02
C PHE A 31 -7.34 6.26 17.99
N GLU A 32 -6.14 6.29 18.53
CA GLU A 32 -5.27 7.45 18.45
C GLU A 32 -4.75 7.60 17.02
N PHE A 33 -4.72 8.85 16.51
CA PHE A 33 -4.34 9.16 15.14
C PHE A 33 -3.34 10.29 15.17
N VAL A 34 -2.08 9.98 14.93
CA VAL A 34 -0.93 10.88 15.12
C VAL A 34 -0.29 11.21 13.79
N GLY A 35 0.29 12.38 13.66
CA GLY A 35 0.94 12.78 12.42
C GLY A 35 1.28 14.25 12.35
N THR A 36 1.34 14.76 11.13
CA THR A 36 1.67 16.16 10.80
C THR A 36 0.49 16.84 10.14
N ASP A 37 0.23 18.07 10.56
CA ASP A 37 -0.77 18.94 9.92
C ASP A 37 -0.30 19.42 8.55
N SER A 38 -1.23 19.98 7.80
CA SER A 38 -0.99 20.45 6.44
C SER A 38 -0.08 21.67 6.38
N GLU A 39 0.79 21.68 5.38
CA GLU A 39 1.59 22.85 5.00
C GLU A 39 0.98 23.59 3.80
N PHE A 40 0.09 22.92 3.03
CA PHE A 40 -0.50 23.52 1.85
C PHE A 40 -1.96 23.10 1.61
N THR A 41 -2.66 23.90 0.80
CA THR A 41 -3.86 23.48 0.08
C THR A 41 -3.47 23.07 -1.33
N GLY A 42 -3.79 21.82 -1.70
CA GLY A 42 -3.73 21.33 -3.06
C GLY A 42 -5.09 21.48 -3.75
N TYR A 43 -5.07 21.80 -5.02
CA TYR A 43 -6.24 21.91 -5.88
C TYR A 43 -6.10 20.96 -7.05
N SER A 44 -7.16 20.23 -7.37
CA SER A 44 -7.29 19.51 -8.64
C SER A 44 -8.52 20.04 -9.34
N VAL A 45 -8.32 20.68 -10.49
CA VAL A 45 -9.39 21.38 -11.20
C VAL A 45 -9.40 21.00 -12.68
N GLU A 46 -10.59 21.00 -13.26
CA GLU A 46 -10.81 20.93 -14.69
C GLU A 46 -11.44 22.26 -15.12
N VAL A 47 -10.77 22.98 -16.02
CA VAL A 47 -11.12 24.35 -16.42
C VAL A 47 -11.11 24.51 -17.92
N GLU A 48 -11.82 25.54 -18.41
CA GLU A 48 -11.58 26.13 -19.73
C GLU A 48 -10.74 27.40 -19.58
N MET A 49 -9.92 27.70 -20.58
CA MET A 49 -9.05 28.87 -20.58
C MET A 49 -9.06 29.54 -21.95
N ALA A 50 -8.91 30.87 -21.96
CA ALA A 50 -8.88 31.64 -23.19
C ALA A 50 -7.65 31.32 -24.07
N ASP A 51 -6.48 31.21 -23.42
CA ASP A 51 -5.19 31.09 -24.11
C ASP A 51 -4.37 29.91 -23.56
N PRO A 52 -4.79 28.66 -23.81
CA PRO A 52 -4.16 27.47 -23.23
C PRO A 52 -2.70 27.25 -23.68
N ASP A 53 -2.33 27.79 -24.83
CA ASP A 53 -0.97 27.65 -25.38
C ASP A 53 0.07 28.54 -24.67
N GLN A 54 -0.36 29.46 -23.83
CA GLN A 54 0.54 30.23 -22.95
C GLN A 54 1.08 29.39 -21.79
N LEU A 55 0.52 28.21 -21.54
CA LEU A 55 0.97 27.30 -20.51
C LEU A 55 1.74 26.11 -21.11
N SER A 56 2.91 25.86 -20.59
CA SER A 56 3.65 24.65 -20.91
C SER A 56 3.06 23.45 -20.18
N VAL A 57 2.85 22.34 -20.90
CA VAL A 57 2.42 21.06 -20.31
C VAL A 57 3.51 20.53 -19.37
N GLY A 58 3.10 19.87 -18.28
CA GLY A 58 4.00 19.26 -17.33
C GLY A 58 3.95 19.89 -15.94
N ARG A 59 4.95 19.56 -15.14
CA ARG A 59 5.08 20.02 -13.75
C ARG A 59 6.03 21.21 -13.68
N HIS A 60 5.62 22.26 -12.98
CA HIS A 60 6.34 23.50 -12.83
C HIS A 60 6.43 23.89 -11.35
N TYR A 61 7.66 24.08 -10.88
CA TYR A 61 7.93 24.65 -9.56
C TYR A 61 8.12 26.15 -9.68
N THR A 62 7.50 26.90 -8.78
CA THR A 62 7.52 28.36 -8.78
C THR A 62 7.96 28.89 -7.43
N PRO A 63 8.25 30.18 -7.28
CA PRO A 63 8.58 30.79 -5.98
C PRO A 63 7.47 30.71 -4.93
N THR A 64 6.22 30.45 -5.33
CA THR A 64 5.05 30.47 -4.46
C THR A 64 4.38 29.11 -4.30
N GLY A 65 4.79 28.12 -5.09
CA GLY A 65 4.21 26.79 -5.04
C GLY A 65 4.59 25.90 -6.21
N MET A 66 3.65 25.08 -6.65
CA MET A 66 3.82 24.16 -7.78
C MET A 66 2.51 24.02 -8.54
N TYR A 67 2.59 23.91 -9.86
CA TYR A 67 1.44 23.46 -10.64
C TYR A 67 1.84 22.39 -11.65
N THR A 68 0.87 21.56 -12.02
CA THR A 68 0.97 20.61 -13.13
C THR A 68 -0.17 20.92 -14.09
N TYR A 69 0.14 21.12 -15.35
CA TYR A 69 -0.85 21.32 -16.39
C TYR A 69 -0.87 20.14 -17.35
N ALA A 70 -2.07 19.61 -17.60
CA ALA A 70 -2.33 18.60 -18.63
C ALA A 70 -3.50 19.05 -19.51
N ARG A 71 -3.34 18.93 -20.86
CA ARG A 71 -4.41 19.30 -21.80
C ARG A 71 -5.58 18.32 -21.72
N PRO A 72 -6.83 18.77 -21.97
CA PRO A 72 -7.19 20.11 -22.49
C PRO A 72 -7.40 21.20 -21.41
N GLY A 73 -7.32 20.93 -20.12
CA GLY A 73 -7.59 21.93 -19.09
C GLY A 73 -7.52 21.38 -17.67
N THR A 74 -6.83 20.26 -17.47
CA THR A 74 -6.62 19.70 -16.13
C THR A 74 -5.42 20.37 -15.46
N ILE A 75 -5.65 20.99 -14.30
CA ILE A 75 -4.60 21.64 -13.52
C ILE A 75 -4.62 21.04 -12.10
N ALA A 76 -3.46 20.59 -11.64
CA ALA A 76 -3.19 20.35 -10.24
C ALA A 76 -2.24 21.44 -9.74
N MET A 77 -2.56 22.11 -8.63
CA MET A 77 -1.72 23.16 -8.07
C MET A 77 -1.65 23.06 -6.56
N VAL A 78 -0.56 23.55 -6.00
CA VAL A 78 -0.26 23.56 -4.57
C VAL A 78 0.10 24.96 -4.16
N GLU A 79 -0.63 25.48 -3.17
CA GLU A 79 -0.36 26.75 -2.50
C GLU A 79 0.03 26.49 -1.04
N PHE A 80 1.22 26.93 -0.63
CA PHE A 80 1.72 26.75 0.74
C PHE A 80 1.08 27.77 1.69
N ASP A 81 -0.19 27.53 2.01
CA ASP A 81 -1.06 28.36 2.86
C ASP A 81 -1.37 27.75 4.23
N GLY A 82 -0.67 26.66 4.60
CA GLY A 82 -0.97 25.90 5.81
C GLY A 82 -2.26 25.06 5.72
N GLY A 83 -2.77 24.80 4.52
CA GLY A 83 -4.05 24.11 4.31
C GLY A 83 -5.27 24.95 4.67
N ALA A 84 -5.12 26.27 4.71
CA ALA A 84 -6.12 27.22 5.23
C ALA A 84 -7.45 27.18 4.45
N PHE A 85 -7.40 26.95 3.13
CA PHE A 85 -8.62 26.92 2.32
C PHE A 85 -9.30 25.56 2.24
N HIS A 86 -8.64 24.48 2.63
CA HIS A 86 -9.17 23.14 2.43
C HIS A 86 -10.54 22.93 3.08
N ARG A 87 -11.58 22.76 2.25
CA ARG A 87 -12.99 22.49 2.63
C ARG A 87 -13.65 23.51 3.57
N LEU A 88 -13.13 24.72 3.67
CA LEU A 88 -13.72 25.77 4.49
C LEU A 88 -14.75 26.61 3.72
N GLN A 89 -14.59 26.72 2.40
CA GLN A 89 -15.43 27.53 1.52
C GLN A 89 -15.70 26.81 0.20
N PRO A 90 -16.78 27.19 -0.52
CA PRO A 90 -16.99 26.73 -1.89
C PRO A 90 -15.84 27.16 -2.80
N ILE A 91 -15.44 26.28 -3.72
CA ILE A 91 -14.42 26.58 -4.70
C ILE A 91 -15.10 27.27 -5.89
N THR A 92 -14.80 28.56 -6.09
CA THR A 92 -15.33 29.34 -7.20
C THR A 92 -14.28 29.54 -8.30
N LEU A 93 -14.75 29.92 -9.51
CA LEU A 93 -13.85 30.23 -10.62
C LEU A 93 -12.91 31.39 -10.26
N GLU A 94 -13.38 32.41 -9.62
CA GLU A 94 -12.61 33.60 -9.19
C GLU A 94 -11.52 33.18 -8.19
N HIS A 95 -11.87 32.29 -7.25
CA HIS A 95 -10.91 31.77 -6.29
C HIS A 95 -9.81 30.97 -7.00
N VAL A 96 -10.20 30.02 -7.86
CA VAL A 96 -9.24 29.19 -8.64
C VAL A 96 -8.35 30.08 -9.51
N GLN A 97 -8.91 31.09 -10.18
CA GLN A 97 -8.16 32.05 -10.98
C GLN A 97 -7.12 32.80 -10.14
N ALA A 98 -7.51 33.27 -8.95
CA ALA A 98 -6.63 34.00 -8.05
C ALA A 98 -5.47 33.12 -7.54
N VAL A 99 -5.76 31.89 -7.12
CA VAL A 99 -4.75 30.90 -6.70
C VAL A 99 -3.83 30.57 -7.87
N PHE A 100 -4.39 30.31 -9.05
CA PHE A 100 -3.62 29.96 -10.24
C PHE A 100 -2.61 31.05 -10.62
N ARG A 101 -3.04 32.33 -10.63
CA ARG A 101 -2.15 33.47 -10.88
C ARG A 101 -1.03 33.57 -9.84
N ARG A 102 -1.35 33.41 -8.56
CA ARG A 102 -0.33 33.43 -7.48
C ARG A 102 0.69 32.31 -7.62
N VAL A 103 0.21 31.08 -7.92
CA VAL A 103 1.05 29.89 -7.97
C VAL A 103 1.84 29.82 -9.28
N SER A 104 1.22 30.09 -10.44
CA SER A 104 1.88 29.95 -11.75
C SER A 104 2.68 31.19 -12.14
N GLY A 105 2.28 32.37 -11.68
CA GLY A 105 2.78 33.66 -12.19
C GLY A 105 2.33 33.96 -13.64
N ALA A 106 1.50 33.10 -14.25
CA ALA A 106 1.02 33.26 -15.61
C ALA A 106 -0.25 34.11 -15.65
N ASP A 107 -0.36 34.95 -16.68
CA ASP A 107 -1.57 35.77 -16.93
C ASP A 107 -2.51 35.07 -17.90
N VAL A 108 -2.90 33.86 -17.57
CA VAL A 108 -3.91 33.08 -18.31
C VAL A 108 -5.26 33.27 -17.67
N THR A 109 -6.30 33.51 -18.48
CA THR A 109 -7.67 33.69 -17.99
C THR A 109 -8.45 32.37 -18.04
N LEU A 110 -8.92 31.93 -16.89
CA LEU A 110 -9.83 30.80 -16.77
C LEU A 110 -11.26 31.28 -17.08
N THR A 111 -11.93 30.62 -18.03
CA THR A 111 -13.25 31.05 -18.54
C THR A 111 -14.39 30.21 -17.95
N ALA A 112 -14.12 28.96 -17.54
CA ALA A 112 -15.09 28.11 -16.87
C ALA A 112 -14.40 27.13 -15.90
N LEU A 113 -15.12 26.78 -14.84
CA LEU A 113 -14.73 25.76 -13.87
C LEU A 113 -15.69 24.58 -13.99
N LYS A 114 -15.20 23.43 -14.50
CA LYS A 114 -16.01 22.22 -14.70
C LYS A 114 -16.00 21.30 -13.48
N LEU A 115 -14.81 21.13 -12.89
CA LEU A 115 -14.61 20.31 -11.70
C LEU A 115 -13.59 20.98 -10.80
N ALA A 116 -13.81 20.92 -9.50
CA ALA A 116 -12.83 21.37 -8.53
C ALA A 116 -12.89 20.51 -7.25
N THR A 117 -11.74 20.15 -6.76
CA THR A 117 -11.58 19.53 -5.44
C THR A 117 -10.31 20.04 -4.78
N THR A 118 -10.29 20.02 -3.44
CA THR A 118 -9.10 20.35 -2.65
C THR A 118 -8.62 19.15 -1.87
N TRP A 119 -7.34 19.13 -1.62
CA TRP A 119 -6.65 18.15 -0.79
C TRP A 119 -5.51 18.83 -0.01
N THR A 120 -4.88 18.09 0.90
CA THR A 120 -3.77 18.62 1.70
C THR A 120 -2.68 17.54 1.83
N ASP A 121 -1.53 17.94 2.35
CA ASP A 121 -0.42 17.04 2.67
C ASP A 121 -0.47 16.49 4.10
N ARG A 122 -1.61 16.55 4.78
CA ARG A 122 -1.75 15.92 6.10
C ARG A 122 -1.29 14.47 6.04
N ALA A 123 -0.38 14.11 6.94
CA ALA A 123 0.16 12.76 7.02
C ALA A 123 -0.05 12.23 8.44
N TYR A 124 -1.06 11.37 8.61
CA TYR A 124 -1.48 10.83 9.90
C TYR A 124 -1.62 9.31 9.84
N GLN A 125 -1.30 8.64 10.93
CA GLN A 125 -1.42 7.20 11.06
C GLN A 125 -2.01 6.83 12.43
N ALA A 126 -2.87 5.79 12.47
CA ALA A 126 -3.34 5.22 13.71
C ALA A 126 -2.19 4.48 14.42
N THR A 127 -2.01 4.71 15.72
CA THR A 127 -0.97 4.06 16.53
C THR A 127 -1.20 2.55 16.68
N ALA A 128 -2.43 2.10 16.47
CA ALA A 128 -2.81 0.69 16.42
C ALA A 128 -3.83 0.49 15.30
N TYR A 129 -3.78 -0.68 14.61
CA TYR A 129 -4.74 -1.04 13.57
C TYR A 129 -5.81 -1.99 14.07
N ARG A 130 -5.71 -2.41 15.34
CA ARG A 130 -6.66 -3.30 16.01
C ARG A 130 -6.91 -2.88 17.44
N LYS A 131 -8.17 -2.89 17.86
CA LYS A 131 -8.61 -2.85 19.25
C LYS A 131 -9.72 -3.90 19.46
N GLY A 132 -9.35 -5.00 20.11
CA GLY A 132 -10.25 -6.13 20.29
C GLY A 132 -10.73 -6.71 18.95
N ARG A 133 -12.01 -6.53 18.63
CA ARG A 133 -12.63 -7.01 17.37
C ARG A 133 -12.90 -5.90 16.35
N VAL A 134 -12.35 -4.71 16.56
CA VAL A 134 -12.39 -3.59 15.62
C VAL A 134 -11.01 -3.46 14.98
N LEU A 135 -10.98 -3.42 13.65
CA LEU A 135 -9.77 -3.22 12.85
C LEU A 135 -9.92 -2.00 11.95
N LEU A 136 -8.81 -1.43 11.54
CA LEU A 136 -8.75 -0.32 10.57
C LEU A 136 -7.90 -0.74 9.37
N ALA A 137 -8.31 -0.30 8.16
CA ALA A 137 -7.56 -0.52 6.93
C ALA A 137 -7.69 0.68 5.98
N GLY A 138 -6.69 0.88 5.13
CA GLY A 138 -6.65 1.98 4.18
C GLY A 138 -6.67 3.35 4.85
N ASP A 139 -7.31 4.33 4.24
CA ASP A 139 -7.35 5.71 4.75
C ASP A 139 -7.96 5.84 6.15
N ALA A 140 -8.70 4.85 6.64
CA ALA A 140 -9.15 4.82 8.02
C ALA A 140 -7.99 4.63 9.00
N ALA A 141 -6.94 3.93 8.59
CA ALA A 141 -5.74 3.65 9.37
C ALA A 141 -4.61 4.66 9.13
N HIS A 142 -4.50 5.21 7.92
CA HIS A 142 -3.42 6.13 7.53
C HIS A 142 -3.85 7.04 6.38
N ILE A 143 -3.47 8.29 6.45
CA ILE A 143 -3.67 9.28 5.38
C ILE A 143 -2.35 9.97 5.06
N HIS A 144 -2.17 10.34 3.82
CA HIS A 144 -1.05 11.15 3.35
C HIS A 144 -1.46 11.94 2.10
N SER A 145 -0.57 12.82 1.65
CA SER A 145 -0.77 13.56 0.39
C SER A 145 -0.93 12.58 -0.79
N PRO A 146 -1.81 12.88 -1.75
CA PRO A 146 -1.97 12.06 -2.96
C PRO A 146 -0.76 12.12 -3.91
N LEU A 147 0.30 12.81 -3.54
CA LEU A 147 1.54 12.87 -4.29
C LEU A 147 2.14 11.48 -4.48
N GLY A 148 2.41 11.10 -5.72
CA GLY A 148 2.98 9.81 -6.08
C GLY A 148 1.98 8.65 -6.16
N GLY A 149 0.68 8.85 -5.87
CA GLY A 149 -0.38 7.87 -6.13
C GLY A 149 -0.33 6.59 -5.29
N GLN A 150 0.34 6.58 -4.12
CA GLN A 150 0.60 5.37 -3.34
C GLN A 150 -0.56 4.96 -2.41
N GLY A 151 -1.51 5.86 -2.11
CA GLY A 151 -2.55 5.62 -1.09
C GLY A 151 -3.46 4.43 -1.41
N LEU A 152 -3.92 4.31 -2.66
CA LEU A 152 -4.74 3.17 -3.09
C LEU A 152 -4.00 1.84 -2.91
N ASN A 153 -2.76 1.76 -3.38
CA ASN A 153 -1.94 0.56 -3.29
C ASN A 153 -1.62 0.18 -1.83
N LEU A 154 -1.40 1.18 -0.97
CA LEU A 154 -1.22 0.95 0.47
C LEU A 154 -2.47 0.31 1.09
N GLY A 155 -3.68 0.81 0.77
CA GLY A 155 -4.94 0.24 1.22
C GLY A 155 -5.22 -1.15 0.64
N LEU A 156 -4.88 -1.42 -0.63
CA LEU A 156 -4.96 -2.75 -1.22
C LEU A 156 -4.02 -3.74 -0.50
N GLY A 157 -2.81 -3.31 -0.17
CA GLY A 157 -1.88 -4.11 0.64
C GLY A 157 -2.43 -4.43 2.03
N ASP A 158 -3.13 -3.48 2.68
CA ASP A 158 -3.82 -3.75 3.94
C ASP A 158 -4.92 -4.80 3.77
N ALA A 159 -5.74 -4.68 2.73
CA ALA A 159 -6.84 -5.60 2.45
C ALA A 159 -6.33 -7.03 2.18
N MET A 160 -5.27 -7.17 1.38
CA MET A 160 -4.64 -8.45 1.09
C MET A 160 -4.06 -9.09 2.36
N ASN A 161 -3.32 -8.32 3.16
CA ASN A 161 -2.69 -8.81 4.38
C ASN A 161 -3.71 -9.18 5.47
N LEU A 162 -4.75 -8.33 5.66
CA LEU A 162 -5.78 -8.54 6.68
C LEU A 162 -6.76 -9.65 6.30
N GLY A 163 -7.16 -9.72 5.03
CA GLY A 163 -8.30 -10.53 4.60
C GLY A 163 -8.17 -12.01 4.98
N TRP A 164 -7.08 -12.65 4.63
CA TRP A 164 -6.85 -14.06 4.93
C TRP A 164 -6.63 -14.33 6.43
N LYS A 165 -5.94 -13.41 7.14
CA LYS A 165 -5.69 -13.51 8.59
C LYS A 165 -6.99 -13.43 9.39
N LEU A 166 -7.86 -12.50 9.00
CA LEU A 166 -9.19 -12.38 9.61
C LEU A 166 -10.08 -13.58 9.28
N ALA A 167 -10.03 -14.08 8.04
CA ALA A 167 -10.78 -15.27 7.64
C ALA A 167 -10.36 -16.50 8.45
N SER A 168 -9.07 -16.75 8.59
CA SER A 168 -8.53 -17.82 9.45
C SER A 168 -8.96 -17.67 10.92
N THR A 169 -8.88 -16.45 11.45
CA THR A 169 -9.34 -16.14 12.81
C THR A 169 -10.84 -16.42 13.00
N ILE A 170 -11.66 -16.13 11.99
CA ILE A 170 -13.12 -16.38 12.05
C ILE A 170 -13.45 -17.86 11.97
N ARG A 171 -12.70 -18.64 11.19
CA ARG A 171 -12.82 -20.09 11.08
C ARG A 171 -12.35 -20.80 12.34
N GLY A 172 -11.40 -20.21 13.08
CA GLY A 172 -10.80 -20.78 14.28
C GLY A 172 -9.55 -21.62 14.00
N ASP A 173 -8.99 -21.53 12.80
CA ASP A 173 -7.76 -22.23 12.38
C ASP A 173 -6.50 -21.34 12.42
N ALA A 174 -6.63 -20.09 12.85
CA ALA A 174 -5.53 -19.15 12.96
C ALA A 174 -4.56 -19.51 14.08
N PRO A 175 -3.25 -19.56 13.86
CA PRO A 175 -2.29 -19.64 14.94
C PRO A 175 -2.34 -18.43 15.85
N ALA A 176 -1.86 -18.58 17.09
CA ALA A 176 -1.79 -17.49 18.04
C ALA A 176 -0.97 -16.32 17.46
N GLY A 177 -1.49 -15.10 17.58
CA GLY A 177 -0.81 -13.90 17.10
C GLY A 177 -0.95 -13.61 15.60
N LEU A 178 -1.57 -14.52 14.80
CA LEU A 178 -1.70 -14.29 13.35
C LEU A 178 -2.37 -12.96 13.03
N LEU A 179 -3.49 -12.65 13.68
CA LEU A 179 -4.21 -11.40 13.40
C LEU A 179 -3.47 -10.17 13.93
N ASP A 180 -2.62 -10.31 14.94
CA ASP A 180 -1.82 -9.22 15.47
C ASP A 180 -0.64 -8.89 14.55
N SER A 181 -0.19 -9.86 13.74
CA SER A 181 0.83 -9.64 12.70
C SER A 181 0.36 -8.67 11.61
N TYR A 182 -0.95 -8.43 11.46
CA TYR A 182 -1.46 -7.38 10.58
C TYR A 182 -0.87 -6.01 10.93
N TRP A 183 -0.89 -5.64 12.18
CA TRP A 183 -0.30 -4.37 12.62
C TRP A 183 1.21 -4.35 12.48
N SER A 184 1.91 -5.39 12.94
CA SER A 184 3.39 -5.42 12.90
C SER A 184 3.95 -5.44 11.47
N GLU A 185 3.21 -5.97 10.50
CA GLU A 185 3.60 -5.97 9.10
C GLU A 185 3.18 -4.68 8.37
N ARG A 186 1.96 -4.16 8.62
CA ARG A 186 1.41 -3.06 7.82
C ARG A 186 1.70 -1.66 8.38
N HIS A 187 1.80 -1.52 9.69
CA HIS A 187 2.07 -0.23 10.31
C HIS A 187 3.44 0.36 9.87
N PRO A 188 4.56 -0.39 9.84
CA PRO A 188 5.83 0.13 9.35
C PRO A 188 5.79 0.55 7.87
N VAL A 189 5.05 -0.20 7.04
CA VAL A 189 4.86 0.15 5.62
C VAL A 189 4.10 1.47 5.48
N GLY A 190 3.02 1.63 6.25
CA GLY A 190 2.29 2.90 6.31
C GLY A 190 3.20 4.07 6.71
N ALA A 191 4.00 3.90 7.78
CA ALA A 191 4.94 4.91 8.23
C ALA A 191 5.95 5.31 7.14
N GLN A 192 6.51 4.33 6.41
CA GLN A 192 7.44 4.60 5.30
C GLN A 192 6.77 5.39 4.16
N VAL A 193 5.53 5.09 3.82
CA VAL A 193 4.79 5.82 2.78
C VAL A 193 4.48 7.25 3.24
N LEU A 194 4.13 7.45 4.52
CA LEU A 194 3.94 8.78 5.08
C LEU A 194 5.22 9.61 5.02
N ASP A 195 6.36 9.02 5.41
CA ASP A 195 7.67 9.70 5.35
C ASP A 195 8.09 10.00 3.91
N TRP A 196 7.82 9.08 2.97
CA TRP A 196 8.01 9.33 1.55
C TRP A 196 7.20 10.52 1.05
N SER A 197 5.93 10.61 1.46
CA SER A 197 5.06 11.75 1.15
C SER A 197 5.59 13.05 1.74
N ARG A 198 6.03 13.04 3.00
CA ARG A 198 6.66 14.22 3.66
C ARG A 198 7.93 14.69 2.94
N ALA A 199 8.77 13.74 2.50
CA ALA A 199 9.98 14.06 1.74
C ALA A 199 9.64 14.74 0.40
N GLN A 200 8.60 14.29 -0.30
CA GLN A 200 8.12 14.93 -1.52
C GLN A 200 7.63 16.37 -1.25
N VAL A 201 6.88 16.59 -0.18
CA VAL A 201 6.44 17.93 0.22
C VAL A 201 7.63 18.84 0.52
N ALA A 202 8.64 18.34 1.24
CA ALA A 202 9.85 19.11 1.55
C ALA A 202 10.60 19.58 0.29
N ILE A 203 10.65 18.75 -0.75
CA ILE A 203 11.23 19.12 -2.06
C ILE A 203 10.38 20.17 -2.79
N MET A 204 9.06 20.12 -2.62
CA MET A 204 8.13 21.04 -3.30
C MET A 204 8.12 22.46 -2.74
N ARG A 205 8.57 22.66 -1.49
CA ARG A 205 8.60 24.01 -0.88
C ARG A 205 9.41 24.99 -1.72
N ALA A 206 8.99 26.23 -1.74
CA ALA A 206 9.61 27.33 -2.50
C ALA A 206 10.93 27.85 -1.92
N ALA A 207 11.65 27.07 -1.11
CA ALA A 207 12.90 27.46 -0.47
C ALA A 207 14.12 27.15 -1.36
N ARG A 208 15.17 27.97 -1.27
CA ARG A 208 16.44 27.70 -1.98
C ARG A 208 17.05 26.34 -1.59
N SER A 209 16.93 25.95 -0.31
CA SER A 209 17.37 24.63 0.17
C SER A 209 16.61 23.48 -0.49
N SER A 210 15.30 23.62 -0.73
CA SER A 210 14.50 22.62 -1.43
C SER A 210 14.92 22.48 -2.89
N ARG A 211 15.22 23.60 -3.57
CA ARG A 211 15.75 23.57 -4.95
C ARG A 211 17.13 22.90 -5.03
N ALA A 212 18.00 23.18 -4.06
CA ALA A 212 19.31 22.52 -3.98
C ALA A 212 19.16 21.01 -3.72
N LEU A 213 18.25 20.62 -2.80
CA LEU A 213 17.97 19.22 -2.52
C LEU A 213 17.38 18.50 -3.76
N GLU A 214 16.44 19.16 -4.47
CA GLU A 214 15.88 18.61 -5.71
C GLU A 214 16.96 18.32 -6.75
N ALA A 215 17.91 19.26 -6.97
CA ALA A 215 19.00 19.06 -7.90
C ALA A 215 19.87 17.84 -7.53
N ILE A 216 20.26 17.71 -6.25
CA ILE A 216 21.03 16.55 -5.77
C ILE A 216 20.24 15.25 -5.96
N MET A 217 18.95 15.24 -5.65
CA MET A 217 18.10 14.05 -5.83
C MET A 217 17.94 13.68 -7.31
N ARG A 218 17.89 14.67 -8.20
CA ARG A 218 17.84 14.44 -9.66
C ARG A 218 19.15 13.79 -10.13
N ASP A 219 20.29 14.35 -9.73
CA ASP A 219 21.60 13.77 -10.07
C ASP A 219 21.71 12.32 -9.58
N LEU A 220 21.18 12.03 -8.38
CA LEU A 220 21.16 10.69 -7.82
C LEU A 220 20.25 9.73 -8.62
N ILE A 221 19.06 10.19 -9.03
CA ILE A 221 18.11 9.40 -9.84
C ILE A 221 18.70 9.11 -11.24
N ASP A 222 19.55 9.98 -11.78
CA ASP A 222 20.21 9.77 -13.06
C ASP A 222 21.29 8.67 -13.00
N THR A 223 21.67 8.21 -11.80
CA THR A 223 22.52 7.02 -11.63
C THR A 223 21.68 5.74 -11.69
N ARG A 224 22.29 4.60 -12.10
CA ARG A 224 21.61 3.30 -12.16
C ARG A 224 21.04 2.90 -10.80
N ASP A 225 21.85 2.99 -9.74
CA ASP A 225 21.46 2.53 -8.41
C ASP A 225 20.39 3.45 -7.81
N GLY A 226 20.49 4.76 -8.03
CA GLY A 226 19.49 5.74 -7.65
C GLY A 226 18.16 5.49 -8.37
N ALA A 227 18.18 5.34 -9.69
CA ALA A 227 16.97 5.00 -10.46
C ALA A 227 16.31 3.71 -9.96
N THR A 228 17.08 2.65 -9.73
CA THR A 228 16.60 1.38 -9.18
C THR A 228 15.96 1.58 -7.80
N TYR A 229 16.65 2.29 -6.90
CA TYR A 229 16.14 2.56 -5.55
C TYR A 229 14.77 3.27 -5.54
N PHE A 230 14.62 4.29 -6.39
CA PHE A 230 13.36 5.03 -6.50
C PHE A 230 12.27 4.21 -7.20
N ALA A 231 12.61 3.51 -8.30
CA ALA A 231 11.67 2.69 -9.05
C ALA A 231 11.08 1.57 -8.17
N GLU A 232 11.91 0.84 -7.45
CA GLU A 232 11.48 -0.24 -6.55
C GLU A 232 10.53 0.26 -5.45
N ARG A 233 10.77 1.46 -4.91
CA ARG A 233 9.87 2.06 -3.89
C ARG A 233 8.56 2.53 -4.48
N VAL A 234 8.57 3.16 -5.65
CA VAL A 234 7.36 3.63 -6.33
C VAL A 234 6.47 2.47 -6.73
N TRP A 235 7.05 1.37 -7.19
CA TRP A 235 6.31 0.17 -7.59
C TRP A 235 6.01 -0.78 -6.43
N GLY A 236 6.61 -0.55 -5.26
CA GLY A 236 6.37 -1.36 -4.07
C GLY A 236 7.11 -2.71 -4.04
N VAL A 237 7.96 -2.99 -5.02
CA VAL A 237 8.73 -4.26 -5.08
C VAL A 237 9.85 -4.32 -4.04
N SER A 238 10.24 -3.18 -3.45
CA SER A 238 11.15 -3.13 -2.30
C SER A 238 10.53 -3.58 -0.99
N LEU A 239 9.19 -3.76 -0.95
CA LEU A 239 8.48 -4.15 0.26
C LEU A 239 8.96 -5.51 0.76
N ARG A 240 9.32 -5.56 2.04
CA ARG A 240 9.69 -6.78 2.74
C ARG A 240 9.14 -6.77 4.15
N TYR A 241 8.45 -7.85 4.53
CA TYR A 241 8.06 -8.11 5.91
C TYR A 241 9.15 -8.91 6.63
N ASP A 242 9.33 -8.67 7.92
CA ASP A 242 10.14 -9.54 8.77
C ASP A 242 9.33 -10.80 9.13
N LEU A 243 9.45 -11.83 8.32
CA LEU A 243 8.78 -13.11 8.52
C LEU A 243 9.69 -14.14 9.20
N GLY A 244 10.90 -13.77 9.59
CA GLY A 244 11.90 -14.65 10.23
C GLY A 244 12.33 -15.77 9.28
N GLY A 245 13.44 -15.70 8.69
CA GLY A 245 14.04 -16.65 7.77
C GLY A 245 15.26 -16.02 7.13
N ASN A 246 16.24 -16.82 6.76
CA ASN A 246 17.52 -16.31 6.27
C ASN A 246 17.54 -16.10 4.75
N HIS A 247 16.64 -16.77 4.00
CA HIS A 247 16.64 -16.67 2.55
C HIS A 247 16.21 -15.26 2.08
N PRO A 248 16.86 -14.65 1.07
CA PRO A 248 16.60 -13.29 0.61
C PRO A 248 15.15 -13.03 0.14
N LEU A 249 14.45 -14.04 -0.36
CA LEU A 249 13.06 -13.95 -0.81
C LEU A 249 12.06 -13.96 0.36
N VAL A 250 12.41 -14.46 1.54
CA VAL A 250 11.48 -14.51 2.68
C VAL A 250 11.07 -13.11 3.09
N GLY A 251 9.77 -12.90 3.17
CA GLY A 251 9.13 -11.62 3.46
C GLY A 251 8.94 -10.72 2.25
N ARG A 252 9.37 -11.10 1.05
CA ARG A 252 9.11 -10.39 -0.21
C ARG A 252 7.87 -10.95 -0.90
N SER A 253 7.30 -10.17 -1.80
CA SER A 253 6.32 -10.67 -2.76
C SER A 253 6.96 -11.81 -3.56
N ALA A 254 6.24 -12.93 -3.67
CA ALA A 254 6.71 -14.05 -4.47
C ALA A 254 6.87 -13.62 -5.94
N PRO A 255 7.96 -14.04 -6.61
CA PRO A 255 8.06 -13.91 -8.06
C PRO A 255 6.86 -14.58 -8.74
N ASP A 256 6.39 -14.02 -9.85
CA ASP A 256 5.27 -14.61 -10.60
C ASP A 256 5.78 -15.79 -11.44
N PHE A 257 6.10 -16.89 -10.76
CA PHE A 257 6.57 -18.12 -11.40
C PHE A 257 5.57 -18.58 -12.46
N GLU A 258 6.08 -18.81 -13.66
CA GLU A 258 5.36 -19.43 -14.76
C GLU A 258 5.77 -20.91 -14.85
N LEU A 259 4.83 -21.79 -14.55
CA LEU A 259 5.04 -23.22 -14.59
C LEU A 259 5.19 -23.72 -16.04
N VAL A 260 5.72 -24.92 -16.22
CA VAL A 260 5.95 -25.50 -17.56
C VAL A 260 4.66 -25.71 -18.36
N ASP A 261 3.49 -25.75 -17.73
CA ASP A 261 2.18 -25.80 -18.37
C ASP A 261 1.59 -24.42 -18.69
N GLY A 262 2.31 -23.36 -18.39
CA GLY A 262 1.89 -21.96 -18.55
C GLY A 262 1.08 -21.38 -17.41
N THR A 263 0.75 -22.15 -16.37
CA THR A 263 0.05 -21.66 -15.17
C THR A 263 0.94 -20.69 -14.41
N ARG A 264 0.38 -19.55 -13.96
CA ARG A 264 1.12 -18.58 -13.16
C ARG A 264 0.80 -18.68 -11.67
N LEU A 265 1.80 -18.35 -10.84
CA LEU A 265 1.65 -18.33 -9.38
C LEU A 265 0.41 -17.55 -8.93
N GLY A 266 0.14 -16.39 -9.52
CA GLY A 266 -1.03 -15.58 -9.22
C GLY A 266 -2.38 -16.30 -9.42
N GLU A 267 -2.45 -17.33 -10.26
CA GLU A 267 -3.64 -18.16 -10.46
C GLU A 267 -3.81 -19.19 -9.33
N LEU A 268 -2.70 -19.74 -8.86
CA LEU A 268 -2.68 -20.79 -7.84
C LEU A 268 -3.08 -20.29 -6.45
N ILE A 269 -2.80 -19.02 -6.13
CA ILE A 269 -3.10 -18.44 -4.80
C ILE A 269 -4.51 -17.82 -4.69
N ARG A 270 -5.35 -17.85 -5.74
CA ARG A 270 -6.70 -17.25 -5.74
C ARG A 270 -7.66 -17.88 -4.75
N ASN A 271 -7.37 -19.09 -4.29
CA ASN A 271 -8.21 -19.83 -3.35
C ASN A 271 -8.09 -19.35 -1.89
N GLY A 272 -7.18 -18.38 -1.61
CA GLY A 272 -6.95 -17.85 -0.27
C GLY A 272 -6.24 -18.79 0.69
N LYS A 273 -5.61 -19.87 0.18
CA LYS A 273 -4.79 -20.81 0.93
C LYS A 273 -3.31 -20.49 0.80
N GLY A 274 -2.47 -21.08 1.68
CA GLY A 274 -1.05 -21.15 1.44
C GLY A 274 -0.74 -22.02 0.21
N LEU A 275 0.38 -21.75 -0.45
CA LEU A 275 0.86 -22.54 -1.58
C LEU A 275 2.27 -23.04 -1.28
N LEU A 276 2.47 -24.36 -1.27
CA LEU A 276 3.78 -24.98 -1.35
C LEU A 276 4.03 -25.40 -2.80
N LEU A 277 4.86 -24.65 -3.49
CA LEU A 277 5.28 -24.95 -4.86
C LEU A 277 6.61 -25.67 -4.81
N ASP A 278 6.62 -26.88 -5.37
CA ASP A 278 7.76 -27.80 -5.37
C ASP A 278 8.22 -28.02 -6.82
N PHE A 279 9.39 -27.50 -7.15
CA PHE A 279 9.95 -27.56 -8.50
C PHE A 279 10.66 -28.90 -8.79
N ASP A 280 11.05 -29.65 -7.75
CA ASP A 280 11.78 -30.91 -7.88
C ASP A 280 10.89 -32.16 -7.69
N VAL A 281 9.58 -31.96 -7.45
CA VAL A 281 8.58 -33.03 -7.25
C VAL A 281 8.99 -33.97 -6.11
N SER A 282 9.20 -33.42 -4.93
CA SER A 282 9.75 -34.10 -3.76
C SER A 282 8.64 -34.73 -2.90
N ALA A 283 8.56 -36.07 -2.83
CA ALA A 283 7.59 -36.77 -1.99
C ALA A 283 7.62 -36.33 -0.50
N PRO A 284 8.77 -36.01 0.13
CA PRO A 284 8.78 -35.46 1.49
C PRO A 284 8.08 -34.09 1.65
N LEU A 285 8.12 -33.20 0.64
CA LEU A 285 7.41 -31.93 0.67
C LEU A 285 5.91 -32.09 0.48
N GLU A 286 5.48 -33.05 -0.37
CA GLU A 286 4.06 -33.41 -0.50
C GLU A 286 3.52 -33.93 0.83
N ALA A 287 4.22 -34.87 1.46
CA ALA A 287 3.86 -35.41 2.76
C ALA A 287 3.85 -34.30 3.84
N LEU A 288 4.77 -33.34 3.78
CA LEU A 288 4.78 -32.19 4.66
C LEU A 288 3.50 -31.34 4.49
N ALA A 289 3.18 -30.94 3.26
CA ALA A 289 2.03 -30.08 2.98
C ALA A 289 0.70 -30.73 3.40
N SER A 290 0.56 -32.04 3.22
CA SER A 290 -0.64 -32.79 3.57
C SER A 290 -1.02 -32.67 5.04
N ARG A 291 -0.06 -32.42 5.93
CA ARG A 291 -0.25 -32.27 7.38
C ARG A 291 -1.10 -31.07 7.77
N TRP A 292 -1.30 -30.10 6.88
CA TRP A 292 -2.10 -28.90 7.16
C TRP A 292 -3.55 -28.97 6.58
N GLY A 293 -4.04 -30.18 6.21
CA GLY A 293 -5.45 -30.43 5.99
C GLY A 293 -6.14 -29.51 4.99
N GLY A 294 -5.44 -29.11 3.92
CA GLY A 294 -5.98 -28.21 2.89
C GLY A 294 -5.91 -26.70 3.24
N ARG A 295 -5.24 -26.31 4.33
CA ARG A 295 -4.84 -24.92 4.58
C ARG A 295 -3.67 -24.50 3.69
N ILE A 296 -2.90 -25.48 3.20
CA ILE A 296 -1.82 -25.33 2.22
C ILE A 296 -2.16 -26.18 1.00
N THR A 297 -2.11 -25.58 -0.18
CA THR A 297 -2.18 -26.25 -1.47
C THR A 297 -0.77 -26.69 -1.85
N TYR A 298 -0.57 -27.96 -2.19
CA TYR A 298 0.68 -28.45 -2.75
C TYR A 298 0.58 -28.51 -4.28
N VAL A 299 1.60 -27.99 -4.94
CA VAL A 299 1.72 -28.06 -6.41
C VAL A 299 3.15 -28.48 -6.74
N ALA A 300 3.27 -29.63 -7.41
CA ALA A 300 4.52 -30.16 -7.92
C ALA A 300 4.62 -29.87 -9.42
N SER A 301 5.49 -28.95 -9.81
CA SER A 301 5.72 -28.60 -11.21
C SER A 301 7.00 -27.78 -11.33
N ASP A 302 7.79 -28.03 -12.34
CA ASP A 302 8.90 -27.16 -12.70
C ASP A 302 8.40 -25.80 -13.23
N ALA A 303 9.27 -24.80 -13.21
CA ALA A 303 8.99 -23.45 -13.73
C ALA A 303 10.02 -23.09 -14.80
N ASN A 304 9.62 -22.20 -15.71
CA ASN A 304 10.48 -21.68 -16.78
C ASN A 304 11.76 -21.01 -16.22
N ASP A 305 11.62 -20.35 -15.07
CA ASP A 305 12.74 -19.83 -14.26
C ASP A 305 12.40 -20.01 -12.77
N ARG A 306 13.10 -20.89 -12.09
CA ARG A 306 12.93 -21.16 -10.67
C ARG A 306 13.88 -20.38 -9.76
N LEU A 307 14.68 -19.49 -10.30
CA LEU A 307 15.62 -18.63 -9.56
C LEU A 307 16.57 -19.40 -8.62
N GLY A 308 16.93 -20.64 -8.98
CA GLY A 308 17.78 -21.52 -8.15
C GLY A 308 17.06 -22.23 -6.99
N LEU A 309 15.74 -22.07 -6.88
CA LEU A 309 14.95 -22.73 -5.83
C LEU A 309 14.58 -24.17 -6.20
N SER A 310 14.48 -25.02 -5.18
CA SER A 310 13.85 -26.33 -5.24
C SER A 310 12.38 -26.26 -4.83
N ALA A 311 12.04 -25.38 -3.88
CA ALA A 311 10.67 -25.19 -3.44
C ALA A 311 10.45 -23.82 -2.78
N VAL A 312 9.19 -23.38 -2.71
CA VAL A 312 8.80 -22.14 -2.04
C VAL A 312 7.43 -22.28 -1.34
N LEU A 313 7.33 -21.80 -0.10
CA LEU A 313 6.06 -21.65 0.62
C LEU A 313 5.59 -20.20 0.54
N VAL A 314 4.42 -19.99 -0.05
CA VAL A 314 3.82 -18.68 -0.26
C VAL A 314 2.55 -18.53 0.59
N ARG A 315 2.41 -17.40 1.25
CA ARG A 315 1.20 -17.05 2.02
C ARG A 315 0.05 -16.65 1.09
N PRO A 316 -1.22 -16.67 1.58
CA PRO A 316 -2.38 -16.27 0.77
C PRO A 316 -2.33 -14.83 0.24
N ASP A 317 -1.55 -13.95 0.87
CA ASP A 317 -1.31 -12.57 0.42
C ASP A 317 -0.15 -12.43 -0.58
N GLY A 318 0.41 -13.56 -1.04
CA GLY A 318 1.45 -13.58 -2.06
C GLY A 318 2.87 -13.35 -1.53
N PHE A 319 3.10 -13.35 -0.22
CA PHE A 319 4.43 -13.19 0.36
C PHE A 319 5.11 -14.54 0.63
N VAL A 320 6.40 -14.62 0.33
CA VAL A 320 7.21 -15.83 0.58
C VAL A 320 7.39 -15.99 2.08
N ALA A 321 6.92 -17.12 2.60
CA ALA A 321 7.09 -17.52 4.00
C ALA A 321 8.34 -18.35 4.23
N TRP A 322 8.75 -19.15 3.23
CA TRP A 322 9.94 -19.96 3.22
C TRP A 322 10.37 -20.24 1.78
N ALA A 323 11.68 -20.43 1.57
CA ALA A 323 12.23 -20.81 0.29
C ALA A 323 13.41 -21.79 0.51
N GLY A 324 13.42 -22.89 -0.23
CA GLY A 324 14.47 -23.91 -0.22
C GLY A 324 15.24 -23.89 -1.53
N GLU A 325 16.58 -24.01 -1.42
CA GLU A 325 17.48 -24.26 -2.53
C GLU A 325 17.66 -25.79 -2.75
N ALA A 326 18.74 -26.24 -3.34
CA ALA A 326 18.98 -27.61 -3.82
C ALA A 326 18.63 -28.75 -2.84
N THR A 327 18.72 -28.54 -1.53
CA THR A 327 18.28 -29.51 -0.51
C THR A 327 17.42 -28.80 0.51
N PRO A 328 16.08 -28.84 0.35
CA PRO A 328 15.17 -28.10 1.21
C PRO A 328 15.21 -28.62 2.66
N ASP A 329 15.37 -27.72 3.62
CA ASP A 329 15.24 -28.02 5.05
C ASP A 329 13.75 -28.18 5.42
N LEU A 330 13.32 -29.43 5.57
CA LEU A 330 11.92 -29.76 5.90
C LEU A 330 11.50 -29.27 7.28
N GLU A 331 12.43 -29.17 8.25
CA GLU A 331 12.11 -28.65 9.57
C GLU A 331 11.90 -27.13 9.52
N GLU A 332 12.71 -26.42 8.75
CA GLU A 332 12.51 -24.99 8.53
C GLU A 332 11.18 -24.72 7.80
N ALA A 333 10.88 -25.49 6.75
CA ALA A 333 9.61 -25.44 6.05
C ALA A 333 8.42 -25.72 6.98
N ALA A 334 8.51 -26.72 7.84
CA ALA A 334 7.49 -27.05 8.83
C ALA A 334 7.30 -25.93 9.85
N ARG A 335 8.38 -25.33 10.36
CA ARG A 335 8.32 -24.19 11.28
C ARG A 335 7.63 -22.97 10.63
N ALA A 336 7.96 -22.69 9.37
CA ALA A 336 7.32 -21.61 8.62
C ALA A 336 5.83 -21.89 8.38
N ALA A 337 5.48 -23.13 8.05
CA ALA A 337 4.09 -23.55 7.87
C ALA A 337 3.29 -23.44 9.18
N SER A 338 3.82 -23.94 10.31
CA SER A 338 3.17 -23.83 11.62
C SER A 338 2.95 -22.36 12.03
N ARG A 339 3.95 -21.51 11.81
CA ARG A 339 3.86 -20.08 12.14
C ARG A 339 2.67 -19.38 11.46
N TRP A 340 2.38 -19.70 10.20
CA TRP A 340 1.40 -18.98 9.40
C TRP A 340 0.06 -19.70 9.25
N PHE A 341 0.07 -21.03 9.33
CA PHE A 341 -1.12 -21.86 9.09
C PHE A 341 -1.56 -22.66 10.32
N GLY A 342 -0.89 -22.46 11.47
CA GLY A 342 -1.17 -23.18 12.71
C GLY A 342 -0.51 -24.56 12.76
N GLU A 343 -0.77 -25.30 13.84
CA GLU A 343 -0.22 -26.63 14.00
C GLU A 343 -0.76 -27.62 12.96
N PRO A 344 0.01 -28.63 12.59
CA PRO A 344 -0.47 -29.70 11.71
C PRO A 344 -1.65 -30.44 12.34
N ASP A 345 -2.51 -31.01 11.48
CA ASP A 345 -3.68 -31.77 11.94
C ASP A 345 -3.22 -33.13 12.50
N GLU A 346 -3.39 -33.35 13.80
CA GLU A 346 -2.98 -34.60 14.48
C GLU A 346 -3.59 -35.87 13.86
N ALA A 347 -4.81 -35.77 13.35
CA ALA A 347 -5.49 -36.91 12.69
C ALA A 347 -4.79 -37.37 11.38
N LEU A 348 -4.02 -36.50 10.74
CA LEU A 348 -3.26 -36.79 9.51
C LEU A 348 -1.84 -37.28 9.78
N LEU A 349 -1.39 -37.25 11.04
CA LEU A 349 -0.05 -37.76 11.46
C LEU A 349 -0.07 -39.28 11.70
N SER A 350 -1.23 -39.90 11.80
CA SER A 350 -1.43 -41.31 12.17
C SER A 350 -1.87 -42.20 10.99
N SER A 351 -1.92 -41.69 9.80
CA SER A 351 -2.25 -42.41 8.57
C SER A 351 -0.99 -42.52 7.66
#